data_24f0780703ba974041b3cb8788e308b4
#
_entry.id   24f0780703ba974041b3cb8788e308b4
#
_cell.length_a   1.000
_cell.length_b   1.000
_cell.length_c   1.000
_cell.angle_alpha   90.00
_cell.angle_beta   90.00
_cell.angle_gamma   90.00
#
_symmetry.space_group_name_H-M   'P 1'
#
loop_
_entity.id
_entity.type
_entity.pdbx_description
1 polymer ?
#
loop_
_entity_poly.entity_id
_entity_poly.type
_entity_poly.pdbx_seq_one_letter_code
_entity_poly.pdbx_strand_id
1 'polypeptide(L)'
;MSDDLKNEVPADDAAVYVISVAAEISGLHPQTLRQYDKLGLVSPSRTEGRNRRYSLRDIALLRAVQKLVGEGINHAGIRRI
;
A
#
# COMPACT_ATOMS: atom_id res chain seq x y z
N MET A 1 -25.63 -13.91 -10.42
CA MET A 1 -24.83 -13.16 -10.92
C MET A 1 -24.09 -12.33 -10.01
N SER A 2 -24.67 -11.53 -9.20
CA SER A 2 -23.97 -10.73 -8.29
C SER A 2 -23.12 -11.53 -7.37
N ASP A 3 -23.49 -12.70 -6.99
CA ASP A 3 -22.70 -13.50 -6.09
C ASP A 3 -21.42 -13.94 -6.75
N ASP A 4 -21.46 -14.20 -8.03
CA ASP A 4 -20.28 -14.62 -8.73
C ASP A 4 -19.29 -13.47 -8.76
N LEU A 5 -19.77 -12.26 -8.93
CA LEU A 5 -18.90 -11.12 -8.98
C LEU A 5 -18.28 -10.89 -7.61
N LYS A 6 -19.05 -11.05 -6.56
CA LYS A 6 -18.53 -10.85 -5.25
C LYS A 6 -17.46 -11.86 -4.96
N ASN A 7 -17.60 -13.08 -5.40
CA ASN A 7 -16.64 -14.10 -5.15
C ASN A 7 -15.35 -13.86 -5.92
N GLU A 8 -15.40 -13.09 -6.95
CA GLU A 8 -14.23 -12.82 -7.73
C GLU A 8 -13.46 -11.59 -7.24
N VAL A 9 -14.04 -10.84 -6.34
CA VAL A 9 -13.38 -9.65 -5.83
C VAL A 9 -12.83 -9.94 -4.45
N PRO A 10 -11.56 -9.75 -4.20
CA PRO A 10 -10.98 -10.03 -2.89
C PRO A 10 -11.59 -9.10 -1.85
N ALA A 11 -11.67 -9.58 -0.63
CA ALA A 11 -12.13 -8.74 0.46
C ALA A 11 -11.09 -7.64 0.67
N ASP A 12 -11.49 -6.51 1.24
CA ASP A 12 -10.60 -5.38 1.43
C ASP A 12 -9.37 -5.71 2.25
N ASP A 13 -9.46 -6.64 3.17
CA ASP A 13 -8.33 -7.00 4.00
C ASP A 13 -7.61 -8.24 3.52
N ALA A 14 -7.97 -8.78 2.36
CA ALA A 14 -7.29 -9.96 1.84
C ALA A 14 -5.95 -9.53 1.25
N ALA A 15 -4.85 -10.05 1.78
CA ALA A 15 -3.53 -9.65 1.33
C ALA A 15 -3.11 -10.47 0.14
N VAL A 16 -3.62 -10.14 -1.01
CA VAL A 16 -3.39 -10.89 -2.24
C VAL A 16 -2.53 -10.21 -3.30
N TYR A 17 -2.20 -8.95 -3.13
CA TYR A 17 -1.48 -8.24 -4.18
C TYR A 17 0.02 -8.17 -3.92
N VAL A 18 0.83 -8.64 -4.87
CA VAL A 18 2.28 -8.57 -4.73
C VAL A 18 2.69 -7.13 -4.85
N ILE A 19 3.88 -6.80 -4.39
CA ILE A 19 4.33 -5.42 -4.33
C ILE A 19 4.29 -4.69 -5.66
N SER A 20 4.62 -5.35 -6.76
CA SER A 20 4.61 -4.67 -8.06
C SER A 20 3.19 -4.26 -8.44
N VAL A 21 2.20 -5.10 -8.13
CA VAL A 21 0.83 -4.80 -8.47
C VAL A 21 0.31 -3.74 -7.50
N ALA A 22 0.65 -3.84 -6.21
CA ALA A 22 0.22 -2.84 -5.24
C ALA A 22 0.79 -1.47 -5.60
N ALA A 23 2.03 -1.43 -6.07
CA ALA A 23 2.64 -0.18 -6.47
C ALA A 23 1.89 0.42 -7.66
N GLU A 24 1.54 -0.43 -8.61
CA GLU A 24 0.82 0.04 -9.77
C GLU A 24 -0.54 0.57 -9.41
N ILE A 25 -1.30 -0.14 -8.59
CA ILE A 25 -2.64 0.30 -8.21
C ILE A 25 -2.55 1.57 -7.38
N SER A 26 -1.57 1.69 -6.50
CA SER A 26 -1.46 2.87 -5.65
C SER A 26 -0.87 4.06 -6.39
N GLY A 27 -0.23 3.83 -7.52
CA GLY A 27 0.43 4.89 -8.24
C GLY A 27 1.76 5.28 -7.63
N LEU A 28 2.35 4.39 -6.83
CA LEU A 28 3.60 4.67 -6.17
C LEU A 28 4.69 3.74 -6.68
N HIS A 29 5.92 4.11 -6.48
CA HIS A 29 7.04 3.29 -6.89
C HIS A 29 7.21 2.14 -5.88
N PRO A 30 7.58 0.95 -6.34
CA PRO A 30 7.77 -0.17 -5.40
C PRO A 30 8.77 0.15 -4.29
N GLN A 31 9.77 0.97 -4.58
CA GLN A 31 10.75 1.34 -3.60
C GLN A 31 10.09 2.15 -2.47
N THR A 32 9.08 2.95 -2.80
CA THR A 32 8.35 3.71 -1.81
C THR A 32 7.60 2.76 -0.89
N LEU A 33 7.02 1.69 -1.44
CA LEU A 33 6.32 0.73 -0.63
C LEU A 33 7.29 0.04 0.33
N ARG A 34 8.48 -0.29 -0.13
CA ARG A 34 9.47 -0.93 0.71
C ARG A 34 9.91 0.01 1.82
N GLN A 35 10.01 1.27 1.51
CA GLN A 35 10.43 2.25 2.49
C GLN A 35 9.36 2.45 3.55
N TYR A 36 8.09 2.49 3.16
CA TYR A 36 7.01 2.65 4.10
C TYR A 36 6.94 1.42 5.01
N ASP A 37 7.24 0.24 4.48
CA ASP A 37 7.25 -0.97 5.28
C ASP A 37 8.40 -0.87 6.29
N LYS A 38 9.57 -0.45 5.86
CA LYS A 38 10.71 -0.34 6.72
C LYS A 38 10.47 0.66 7.84
N LEU A 39 9.76 1.73 7.55
CA LEU A 39 9.46 2.75 8.54
C LEU A 39 8.27 2.38 9.43
N GLY A 40 7.61 1.30 9.13
CA GLY A 40 6.46 0.89 9.91
C GLY A 40 5.20 1.66 9.61
N LEU A 41 5.17 2.39 8.50
CA LEU A 41 3.99 3.18 8.16
C LEU A 41 2.92 2.32 7.53
N VAL A 42 3.30 1.45 6.63
CA VAL A 42 2.35 0.53 6.02
C VAL A 42 3.08 -0.80 5.91
N SER A 43 2.67 -1.77 6.71
CA SER A 43 3.36 -3.05 6.77
C SER A 43 2.52 -4.14 6.14
N PRO A 44 2.95 -4.70 5.04
CA PRO A 44 2.18 -5.73 4.36
C PRO A 44 2.32 -7.07 5.07
N SER A 45 1.43 -7.98 4.74
CA SER A 45 1.55 -9.34 5.23
C SER A 45 2.67 -10.02 4.45
N ARG A 46 3.20 -11.09 4.97
CA ARG A 46 4.23 -11.82 4.29
C ARG A 46 3.80 -13.26 4.10
N THR A 47 4.12 -13.80 2.94
CA THR A 47 3.79 -15.19 2.68
C THR A 47 4.90 -16.04 3.30
N GLU A 48 4.79 -17.33 3.18
CA GLU A 48 5.77 -18.22 3.70
C GLU A 48 7.15 -17.93 3.10
N GLY A 49 7.21 -17.48 1.88
CA GLY A 49 8.47 -17.15 1.27
C GLY A 49 8.95 -15.76 1.63
N ARG A 50 8.27 -15.12 2.57
CA ARG A 50 8.60 -13.78 2.96
C ARG A 50 8.36 -12.73 1.91
N ASN A 51 7.55 -13.04 0.92
CA ASN A 51 7.18 -12.08 -0.10
C ASN A 51 6.08 -11.19 0.44
N ARG A 52 6.14 -9.92 0.14
CA ARG A 52 5.14 -8.98 0.59
C ARG A 52 3.84 -9.15 -0.14
N ARG A 53 2.73 -9.10 0.58
CA ARG A 53 1.41 -9.15 -0.01
C ARG A 53 0.60 -8.05 0.59
N TYR A 54 -0.02 -7.26 -0.24
CA TYR A 54 -0.81 -6.11 0.20
C TYR A 54 -2.30 -6.36 -0.01
N SER A 55 -3.13 -5.78 0.85
CA SER A 55 -4.57 -5.85 0.70
C SER A 55 -5.02 -4.56 0.05
N LEU A 56 -6.28 -4.48 -0.35
CA LEU A 56 -6.81 -3.24 -0.89
C LEU A 56 -6.82 -2.18 0.20
N ARG A 57 -7.01 -2.58 1.46
CA ARG A 57 -6.97 -1.64 2.56
C ARG A 57 -5.55 -1.08 2.70
N ASP A 58 -4.53 -1.91 2.53
CA ASP A 58 -3.15 -1.46 2.59
C ASP A 58 -2.88 -0.48 1.46
N ILE A 59 -3.42 -0.75 0.28
CA ILE A 59 -3.20 0.11 -0.88
C ILE A 59 -3.85 1.48 -0.64
N ALA A 60 -5.04 1.49 -0.03
CA ALA A 60 -5.69 2.75 0.28
C ALA A 60 -4.86 3.51 1.32
N LEU A 61 -4.26 2.81 2.28
CA LEU A 61 -3.44 3.43 3.29
C LEU A 61 -2.16 3.99 2.66
N LEU A 62 -1.58 3.29 1.69
CA LEU A 62 -0.40 3.77 1.00
C LEU A 62 -0.71 5.12 0.35
N ARG A 63 -1.87 5.23 -0.27
CA ARG A 63 -2.23 6.47 -0.95
C ARG A 63 -2.47 7.59 0.07
N ALA A 64 -3.06 7.25 1.21
CA ALA A 64 -3.32 8.25 2.24
C ALA A 64 -2.00 8.75 2.84
N VAL A 65 -1.05 7.85 3.07
CA VAL A 65 0.24 8.23 3.62
C VAL A 65 0.97 9.10 2.62
N GLN A 66 0.92 8.74 1.34
CA GLN A 66 1.60 9.49 0.31
C GLN A 66 1.04 10.91 0.26
N LYS A 67 -0.27 11.06 0.40
CA LYS A 67 -0.88 12.36 0.34
C LYS A 67 -0.40 13.19 1.52
N LEU A 68 -0.35 12.62 2.71
CA LEU A 68 0.09 13.35 3.87
C LEU A 68 1.55 13.75 3.75
N VAL A 69 2.40 12.87 3.28
CA VAL A 69 3.80 13.15 3.11
C VAL A 69 3.95 14.26 2.08
N GLY A 70 3.22 14.19 1.01
CA GLY A 70 3.33 15.18 -0.04
C GLY A 70 2.82 16.55 0.38
N GLU A 71 1.85 16.59 1.24
CA GLU A 71 1.34 17.86 1.65
C GLU A 71 1.95 18.37 2.92
N GLY A 72 2.13 17.56 3.83
CA GLY A 72 2.59 18.03 5.09
C GLY A 72 3.99 18.09 5.29
N ILE A 73 4.68 17.22 4.81
CA ILE A 73 5.98 17.20 5.04
C ILE A 73 6.71 17.71 4.07
N ASN A 74 6.53 18.07 3.21
CA ASN A 74 7.15 18.43 2.24
C ASN A 74 8.08 19.11 2.35
N HIS A 75 8.74 18.73 2.07
CA HIS A 75 9.73 19.21 2.00
C HIS A 75 10.14 20.23 2.58
N ALA A 76 9.96 20.99 2.16
CA ALA A 76 10.40 22.08 2.57
C ALA A 76 10.01 22.21 3.86
N GLY A 77 8.93 22.15 4.00
CA GLY A 77 8.46 22.38 5.14
C GLY A 77 8.92 21.58 6.05
N ILE A 78 9.09 20.44 5.73
CA ILE A 78 9.44 19.59 6.55
C ILE A 78 10.56 19.93 7.10
N ARG A 79 11.43 20.37 6.47
CA ARG A 79 12.48 20.58 6.99
C ARG A 79 12.46 21.61 7.81
N ARG A 80 11.84 22.48 7.59
CA ARG A 80 11.89 23.49 8.34
C ARG A 80 11.07 23.44 9.30
N ILE A 81 10.39 22.66 9.37
CA ILE A 81 9.48 22.62 10.26
C ILE A 81 9.87 22.40 11.37
#